data_e8cdd8bbc9fd556b2a1e0cb5fdbc58c5
#
_entry.id   e8cdd8bbc9fd556b2a1e0cb5fdbc58c5
#
_cell.length_a   1.000
_cell.length_b   1.000
_cell.length_c   1.000
_cell.angle_alpha   90.00
_cell.angle_beta   90.00
_cell.angle_gamma   90.00
#
_symmetry.space_group_name_H-M   'P 1'
#
loop_
_entity.id
_entity.type
_entity.pdbx_description
1 polymer ?
#
loop_
_entity_poly.entity_id
_entity_poly.type
_entity_poly.pdbx_seq_one_letter_code
_entity_poly.pdbx_strand_id
1 'polypeptide(L)'
;MQIYLSNSGQEPIYAQITRQIKQQILSGALRPGDALPSIRLLARELRISVITTKRAYEHLERDGFILTQQGRGSFVAEQNPALLREEHLKKVEDCLQGAVDAARLGGIGYDEVAETLRLLWEG
;
A
#
# COMPACT_ATOMS: atom_id res chain seq x y z
N MET A 1 -11.87 -6.72 -5.71
CA MET A 1 -10.94 -6.22 -4.70
C MET A 1 -11.02 -7.08 -3.46
N GLN A 2 -9.91 -7.56 -2.99
CA GLN A 2 -9.87 -8.40 -1.79
C GLN A 2 -8.92 -7.78 -0.78
N ILE A 3 -9.34 -7.72 0.48
CA ILE A 3 -8.56 -7.18 1.57
C ILE A 3 -8.55 -8.18 2.72
N TYR A 4 -7.37 -8.46 3.24
CA TYR A 4 -7.17 -9.38 4.35
C TYR A 4 -6.66 -8.62 5.56
N LEU A 5 -7.39 -8.71 6.67
CA LEU A 5 -7.06 -7.99 7.89
C LEU A 5 -6.49 -8.92 8.95
N SER A 6 -5.53 -8.38 9.73
CA SER A 6 -4.92 -9.09 10.84
C SER A 6 -5.04 -8.25 12.11
N ASN A 7 -5.48 -8.86 13.20
CA ASN A 7 -5.53 -8.21 14.49
C ASN A 7 -4.26 -8.45 15.32
N SER A 8 -3.37 -9.31 14.82
CA SER A 8 -2.17 -9.72 15.55
C SER A 8 -0.97 -8.81 15.29
N GLY A 9 -1.06 -7.94 14.30
CA GLY A 9 0.02 -7.03 13.94
C GLY A 9 -0.07 -5.71 14.68
N GLN A 10 0.99 -4.91 14.53
CA GLN A 10 1.04 -3.57 15.10
C GLN A 10 0.44 -2.51 14.18
N GLU A 11 0.14 -2.89 12.94
CA GLU A 11 -0.41 -1.96 11.96
C GLU A 11 -1.90 -1.76 12.22
N PRO A 12 -2.36 -0.50 12.38
CA PRO A 12 -3.79 -0.23 12.56
C PRO A 12 -4.62 -0.74 11.38
N ILE A 13 -5.88 -1.06 11.64
CA ILE A 13 -6.78 -1.61 10.60
C ILE A 13 -6.88 -0.67 9.40
N TYR A 14 -7.07 0.64 9.64
CA TYR A 14 -7.19 1.58 8.51
C TYR A 14 -5.93 1.60 7.64
N ALA A 15 -4.75 1.45 8.24
CA ALA A 15 -3.48 1.42 7.51
C ALA A 15 -3.35 0.15 6.69
N GLN A 16 -3.84 -0.99 7.19
CA GLN A 16 -3.86 -2.23 6.43
C GLN A 16 -4.74 -2.11 5.18
N ILE A 17 -5.89 -1.47 5.31
CA ILE A 17 -6.78 -1.22 4.17
C ILE A 17 -6.11 -0.30 3.16
N THR A 18 -5.56 0.80 3.62
CA THR A 18 -4.89 1.79 2.77
C THR A 18 -3.74 1.15 2.00
N ARG A 19 -2.89 0.42 2.70
CA ARG A 19 -1.75 -0.25 2.08
C ARG A 19 -2.16 -1.24 1.00
N GLN A 20 -3.16 -2.07 1.28
CA GLN A 20 -3.59 -3.09 0.34
C GLN A 20 -4.26 -2.51 -0.90
N ILE A 21 -5.06 -1.47 -0.74
CA ILE A 21 -5.66 -0.80 -1.89
C ILE A 21 -4.59 -0.12 -2.74
N LYS A 22 -3.62 0.57 -2.12
CA LYS A 22 -2.49 1.15 -2.86
C LYS A 22 -1.73 0.10 -3.65
N GLN A 23 -1.46 -1.04 -3.05
CA GLN A 23 -0.75 -2.14 -3.72
C GLN A 23 -1.52 -2.65 -4.93
N GLN A 24 -2.84 -2.77 -4.83
CA GLN A 24 -3.65 -3.23 -5.95
C GLN A 24 -3.70 -2.21 -7.08
N ILE A 25 -3.67 -0.93 -6.75
CA ILE A 25 -3.58 0.14 -7.75
C ILE A 25 -2.21 0.12 -8.42
N LEU A 26 -1.14 0.02 -7.63
CA LEU A 26 0.23 0.02 -8.15
C LEU A 26 0.52 -1.21 -9.02
N SER A 27 -0.06 -2.35 -8.68
CA SER A 27 0.14 -3.60 -9.45
C SER A 27 -0.73 -3.67 -10.71
N GLY A 28 -1.69 -2.76 -10.85
CA GLY A 28 -2.62 -2.79 -11.97
C GLY A 28 -3.84 -3.68 -11.75
N ALA A 29 -3.97 -4.32 -10.58
CA ALA A 29 -5.16 -5.10 -10.25
C ALA A 29 -6.40 -4.21 -10.16
N LEU A 30 -6.24 -2.99 -9.68
CA LEU A 30 -7.23 -1.94 -9.75
C LEU A 30 -6.75 -0.90 -10.75
N ARG A 31 -7.59 -0.55 -11.71
CA ARG A 31 -7.25 0.37 -12.79
C ARG A 31 -7.93 1.72 -12.60
N PRO A 32 -7.36 2.79 -13.17
CA PRO A 32 -8.05 4.09 -13.14
C PRO A 32 -9.47 3.98 -13.65
N GLY A 33 -10.39 4.59 -12.92
CA GLY A 33 -11.82 4.53 -13.24
C GLY A 33 -12.58 3.38 -12.62
N ASP A 34 -11.90 2.36 -12.09
CA ASP A 34 -12.57 1.26 -11.41
C ASP A 34 -13.30 1.77 -10.18
N ALA A 35 -14.55 1.30 -10.00
CA ALA A 35 -15.32 1.63 -8.83
C ALA A 35 -14.85 0.83 -7.62
N LEU A 36 -14.74 1.50 -6.49
CA LEU A 36 -14.48 0.84 -5.21
C LEU A 36 -15.80 0.57 -4.51
N PRO A 37 -15.84 -0.45 -3.62
CA PRO A 37 -17.03 -0.64 -2.81
C PRO A 37 -17.33 0.61 -1.98
N SER A 38 -18.60 0.84 -1.67
CA SER A 38 -18.93 1.94 -0.76
C SER A 38 -18.31 1.69 0.60
N ILE A 39 -18.10 2.78 1.36
CA ILE A 39 -17.56 2.68 2.71
C ILE A 39 -18.38 1.72 3.55
N ARG A 40 -19.72 1.82 3.48
CA ARG A 40 -20.61 0.95 4.25
C ARG A 40 -20.48 -0.51 3.84
N LEU A 41 -20.43 -0.77 2.54
CA LEU A 41 -20.30 -2.13 2.04
C LEU A 41 -18.99 -2.76 2.49
N LEU A 42 -17.87 -2.04 2.31
CA LEU A 42 -16.58 -2.56 2.70
C LEU A 42 -16.48 -2.78 4.21
N ALA A 43 -17.01 -1.85 5.00
CA ALA A 43 -17.04 -2.00 6.46
C ALA A 43 -17.79 -3.25 6.86
N ARG A 44 -18.95 -3.52 6.22
CA ARG A 44 -19.76 -4.70 6.48
C ARG A 44 -19.03 -5.98 6.08
N GLU A 45 -18.44 -6.00 4.90
CA GLU A 45 -17.72 -7.17 4.40
C GLU A 45 -16.52 -7.52 5.28
N LEU A 46 -15.80 -6.51 5.76
CA LEU A 46 -14.62 -6.70 6.59
C LEU A 46 -14.95 -6.81 8.09
N ARG A 47 -16.23 -6.59 8.46
CA ARG A 47 -16.68 -6.61 9.85
C ARG A 47 -15.92 -5.62 10.72
N ILE A 48 -15.79 -4.41 10.22
CA ILE A 48 -15.13 -3.31 10.92
C ILE A 48 -16.05 -2.09 10.95
N SER A 49 -15.65 -1.06 11.69
CA SER A 49 -16.46 0.14 11.80
C SER A 49 -16.45 0.97 10.52
N VAL A 50 -17.54 1.68 10.28
CA VAL A 50 -17.64 2.62 9.17
C VAL A 50 -16.60 3.74 9.32
N ILE A 51 -16.34 4.18 10.53
CA ILE A 51 -15.36 5.24 10.81
C ILE A 51 -13.95 4.82 10.38
N THR A 52 -13.55 3.60 10.68
CA THR A 52 -12.24 3.07 10.29
C THR A 52 -12.11 3.00 8.78
N THR A 53 -13.15 2.51 8.11
CA THR A 53 -13.16 2.40 6.64
C THR A 53 -13.13 3.80 6.01
N LYS A 54 -13.90 4.73 6.55
CA LYS A 54 -13.89 6.12 6.07
C LYS A 54 -12.52 6.74 6.20
N ARG A 55 -11.84 6.50 7.31
CA ARG A 55 -10.48 7.01 7.53
C ARG A 55 -9.52 6.50 6.46
N ALA A 56 -9.62 5.21 6.10
CA ALA A 56 -8.78 4.64 5.05
C ALA A 56 -9.05 5.34 3.71
N TYR A 57 -10.32 5.53 3.35
CA TYR A 57 -10.68 6.18 2.09
C TYR A 57 -10.25 7.65 2.06
N GLU A 58 -10.36 8.35 3.17
CA GLU A 58 -9.89 9.74 3.25
C GLU A 58 -8.38 9.85 3.01
N HIS A 59 -7.61 8.91 3.57
CA HIS A 59 -6.16 8.86 3.35
C HIS A 59 -5.83 8.57 1.88
N LEU A 60 -6.53 7.63 1.27
CA LEU A 60 -6.33 7.30 -0.15
C LEU A 60 -6.66 8.47 -1.06
N GLU A 61 -7.74 9.18 -0.74
CA GLU A 61 -8.13 10.36 -1.51
C GLU A 61 -7.13 11.49 -1.35
N ARG A 62 -6.69 11.75 -0.12
CA ARG A 62 -5.67 12.77 0.15
C ARG A 62 -4.38 12.50 -0.62
N ASP A 63 -3.98 11.22 -0.71
CA ASP A 63 -2.76 10.83 -1.39
C ASP A 63 -2.92 10.67 -2.90
N GLY A 64 -4.11 10.94 -3.44
CA GLY A 64 -4.34 10.95 -4.88
C GLY A 64 -4.59 9.59 -5.51
N PHE A 65 -4.83 8.55 -4.73
CA PHE A 65 -5.08 7.20 -5.25
C PHE A 65 -6.52 6.98 -5.67
N ILE A 66 -7.46 7.62 -4.98
CA ILE A 66 -8.88 7.52 -5.31
C ILE A 66 -9.51 8.91 -5.34
N LEU A 67 -10.66 8.99 -5.96
CA LEU A 67 -11.48 10.19 -5.88
C LEU A 67 -12.93 9.77 -5.59
N THR A 68 -13.59 10.62 -4.82
CA THR A 68 -14.98 10.40 -4.45
C THR A 68 -15.83 11.41 -5.20
N GLN A 69 -16.85 10.89 -5.89
CA GLN A 69 -17.84 11.72 -6.57
C GLN A 69 -19.13 11.64 -5.77
N GLN A 70 -19.58 12.78 -5.31
CA GLN A 70 -20.77 12.83 -4.48
C GLN A 70 -21.97 12.23 -5.24
N GLY A 71 -22.64 11.29 -4.59
CA GLY A 71 -23.78 10.59 -5.17
C GLY A 71 -23.42 9.45 -6.12
N ARG A 72 -22.14 9.26 -6.46
CA ARG A 72 -21.69 8.19 -7.36
C ARG A 72 -20.75 7.20 -6.72
N GLY A 73 -20.05 7.58 -5.65
CA GLY A 73 -19.11 6.72 -4.93
C GLY A 73 -17.66 7.07 -5.14
N SER A 74 -16.81 6.13 -4.82
CA SER A 74 -15.35 6.30 -4.91
C SER A 74 -14.78 5.47 -6.06
N PHE A 75 -13.80 6.04 -6.74
CA PHE A 75 -13.20 5.43 -7.93
C PHE A 75 -11.69 5.56 -7.86
N VAL A 76 -11.00 4.63 -8.51
CA VAL A 76 -9.54 4.72 -8.64
C VAL A 76 -9.23 5.92 -9.52
N ALA A 77 -8.35 6.81 -9.04
CA ALA A 77 -7.98 8.02 -9.76
C ALA A 77 -6.92 7.74 -10.81
N GLU A 78 -6.83 8.61 -11.81
CA GLU A 78 -5.71 8.61 -12.73
C GLU A 78 -4.43 8.84 -11.94
N GLN A 79 -3.41 8.04 -12.21
CA GLN A 79 -2.16 8.12 -11.47
C GLN A 79 -1.16 8.99 -12.21
N ASN A 80 -0.52 9.89 -11.48
CA ASN A 80 0.60 10.65 -11.99
C ASN A 80 1.82 9.72 -12.00
N PRO A 81 2.48 9.50 -13.17
CA PRO A 81 3.65 8.61 -13.22
C PRO A 81 4.76 8.99 -12.25
N ALA A 82 4.95 10.29 -11.99
CA ALA A 82 5.97 10.74 -11.03
C ALA A 82 5.61 10.31 -9.60
N LEU A 83 4.34 10.38 -9.21
CA LEU A 83 3.89 9.93 -7.90
C LEU A 83 3.99 8.41 -7.75
N LEU A 84 3.67 7.67 -8.81
CA LEU A 84 3.84 6.22 -8.81
C LEU A 84 5.31 5.85 -8.59
N ARG A 85 6.22 6.52 -9.30
CA ARG A 85 7.64 6.29 -9.14
C ARG A 85 8.10 6.57 -7.71
N GLU A 86 7.63 7.67 -7.11
CA GLU A 86 7.97 8.01 -5.74
C GLU A 86 7.50 6.95 -4.74
N GLU A 87 6.29 6.43 -4.93
CA GLU A 87 5.76 5.36 -4.07
C GLU A 87 6.60 4.09 -4.18
N HIS A 88 7.00 3.73 -5.40
CA HIS A 88 7.87 2.57 -5.62
C HIS A 88 9.25 2.78 -5.00
N LEU A 89 9.83 3.97 -5.16
CA LEU A 89 11.13 4.28 -4.58
C LEU A 89 11.10 4.23 -3.05
N LYS A 90 10.02 4.73 -2.43
CA LYS A 90 9.85 4.63 -0.98
C LYS A 90 9.83 3.18 -0.51
N LYS A 91 9.13 2.34 -1.25
CA LYS A 91 9.06 0.92 -0.90
C LYS A 91 10.43 0.25 -1.01
N VAL A 92 11.18 0.55 -2.07
CA VAL A 92 12.55 0.04 -2.24
C VAL A 92 13.43 0.53 -1.10
N GLU A 93 13.34 1.82 -0.77
CA GLU A 93 14.13 2.40 0.32
C GLU A 93 13.82 1.72 1.65
N ASP A 94 12.53 1.50 1.95
CA ASP A 94 12.14 0.82 3.19
C ASP A 94 12.67 -0.60 3.26
N CYS A 95 12.61 -1.34 2.15
CA CYS A 95 13.15 -2.69 2.08
C CYS A 95 14.65 -2.71 2.25
N LEU A 96 15.35 -1.76 1.63
CA LEU A 96 16.81 -1.65 1.77
C LEU A 96 17.21 -1.25 3.20
N GLN A 97 16.43 -0.37 3.83
CA GLN A 97 16.68 -0.01 5.22
C GLN A 97 16.54 -1.24 6.12
N GLY A 98 15.55 -2.07 5.88
CA GLY A 98 15.41 -3.35 6.60
C GLY A 98 16.61 -4.25 6.40
N ALA A 99 17.13 -4.33 5.18
CA ALA A 99 18.33 -5.10 4.88
C ALA A 99 19.55 -4.55 5.61
N VAL A 100 19.70 -3.23 5.62
CA VAL A 100 20.80 -2.57 6.35
C VAL A 100 20.74 -2.88 7.85
N ASP A 101 19.54 -2.75 8.42
CA ASP A 101 19.34 -3.02 9.84
C ASP A 101 19.66 -4.47 10.20
N ALA A 102 19.20 -5.40 9.39
CA ALA A 102 19.46 -6.83 9.59
C ALA A 102 20.96 -7.14 9.48
N ALA A 103 21.63 -6.56 8.48
CA ALA A 103 23.06 -6.75 8.26
C ALA A 103 23.88 -6.24 9.45
N ARG A 104 23.56 -5.04 9.94
CA ARG A 104 24.26 -4.46 11.10
C ARG A 104 24.09 -5.32 12.34
N LEU A 105 22.87 -5.80 12.55
CA LEU A 105 22.59 -6.69 13.70
C LEU A 105 23.39 -7.98 13.61
N GLY A 106 23.55 -8.53 12.40
CA GLY A 106 24.28 -9.78 12.18
C GLY A 106 25.77 -9.62 11.93
N GLY A 107 26.30 -8.41 11.97
CA GLY A 107 27.71 -8.15 11.70
C GLY A 107 28.13 -8.37 10.24
N ILE A 108 27.18 -8.27 9.32
CA ILE A 108 27.42 -8.43 7.89
C ILE A 108 27.76 -7.08 7.28
N GLY A 109 28.87 -7.02 6.54
CA GLY A 109 29.36 -5.76 5.98
C GLY A 109 28.71 -5.38 4.66
N TYR A 110 28.98 -4.15 4.24
CA TYR A 110 28.44 -3.58 3.00
C TYR A 110 28.71 -4.46 1.78
N ASP A 111 29.98 -4.92 1.63
CA ASP A 111 30.36 -5.67 0.43
C ASP A 111 29.53 -6.95 0.26
N GLU A 112 29.25 -7.63 1.36
CA GLU A 112 28.48 -8.87 1.32
C GLU A 112 26.99 -8.57 1.00
N VAL A 113 26.46 -7.49 1.56
CA VAL A 113 25.10 -7.05 1.24
C VAL A 113 24.98 -6.66 -0.23
N ALA A 114 25.96 -5.91 -0.73
CA ALA A 114 25.98 -5.47 -2.13
C ALA A 114 26.08 -6.66 -3.08
N GLU A 115 26.89 -7.66 -2.74
CA GLU A 115 27.01 -8.88 -3.56
C GLU A 115 25.71 -9.67 -3.57
N THR A 116 25.05 -9.77 -2.41
CA THR A 116 23.73 -10.42 -2.32
C THR A 116 22.71 -9.70 -3.18
N LEU A 117 22.70 -8.37 -3.13
CA LEU A 117 21.81 -7.57 -3.96
C LEU A 117 22.07 -7.83 -5.44
N ARG A 118 23.32 -7.88 -5.86
CA ARG A 118 23.68 -8.16 -7.24
C ARG A 118 23.16 -9.54 -7.69
N LEU A 119 23.36 -10.55 -6.86
CA LEU A 119 22.89 -11.91 -7.16
C LEU A 119 21.37 -11.97 -7.28
N LEU A 120 20.65 -11.31 -6.39
CA LEU A 120 19.19 -11.26 -6.45
C LEU A 120 18.71 -10.51 -7.68
N TRP A 121 19.42 -9.45 -8.08
CA TRP A 121 19.06 -8.66 -9.25
C TRP A 121 19.20 -9.48 -10.54
N GLU A 122 20.26 -10.27 -10.65
CA GLU A 122 20.55 -11.10 -11.82
C GLU A 122 19.72 -12.37 -11.88
N GLY A 123 19.29 -12.85 -10.72
CA GLY A 123 18.49 -14.05 -10.59
C GLY A 123 17.10 -13.93 -11.07
#